data_8c6181d48fe82f1a5ec76a9c8a2a1cc9
#
_entry.id   8c6181d48fe82f1a5ec76a9c8a2a1cc9
#
_cell.length_a   1.000
_cell.length_b   1.000
_cell.length_c   1.000
_cell.angle_alpha   90.00
_cell.angle_beta   90.00
_cell.angle_gamma   90.00
#
_symmetry.space_group_name_H-M   'P 1'
#
loop_
_entity.id
_entity.type
_entity.pdbx_description
1 polymer ?
#
loop_
_entity_poly.entity_id
_entity_poly.type
_entity_poly.pdbx_seq_one_letter_code
_entity_poly.pdbx_strand_id
1 'polypeptide(L)'
;MATPGPRSRGRRHDERLYPDMILCVPVTSDGQVDPRWGRADRVAVADVVDGEIAAWQEIEVSWSRLHDEGAPGSHHARVVRFLREHQVEIVVANHIGDGMVRMLATMSLPAHLGAVGSARAAVLEAAS
;
A
#
# COMPACT_ATOMS: atom_id res chain seq x y z
N MET A 1 -27.88 3.13 -4.27
CA MET A 1 -27.41 3.01 -4.42
C MET A 1 -26.59 2.82 -4.64
N ALA A 2 -26.21 2.83 -4.69
CA ALA A 2 -25.50 2.64 -5.03
C ALA A 2 -24.54 2.34 -4.94
N THR A 3 -24.07 2.09 -5.02
CA THR A 3 -23.16 1.86 -5.04
C THR A 3 -22.37 1.72 -5.33
N PRO A 4 -22.26 1.63 -5.24
CA PRO A 4 -21.40 1.65 -5.84
C PRO A 4 -20.40 1.39 -6.12
N GLY A 5 -20.50 0.61 -6.09
CA GLY A 5 -19.46 0.45 -6.92
C GLY A 5 -18.34 1.29 -6.62
N PRO A 6 -17.75 1.73 -7.58
CA PRO A 6 -16.57 2.51 -7.34
C PRO A 6 -16.86 3.59 -6.35
N ARG A 7 -15.88 3.87 -5.55
CA ARG A 7 -16.00 4.94 -4.63
C ARG A 7 -16.20 6.25 -5.36
N SER A 8 -16.92 7.12 -4.76
CA SER A 8 -17.17 8.43 -5.34
C SER A 8 -16.10 9.38 -4.91
N ARG A 9 -14.92 9.21 -5.45
CA ARG A 9 -13.79 9.96 -5.00
C ARG A 9 -13.98 11.45 -5.10
N GLY A 10 -14.62 11.92 -6.12
CA GLY A 10 -14.75 13.34 -6.35
C GLY A 10 -15.87 14.00 -5.60
N ARG A 11 -16.71 13.24 -4.91
CA ARG A 11 -17.85 13.88 -4.28
C ARG A 11 -17.46 14.48 -2.95
N ARG A 12 -17.92 15.64 -2.68
CA ARG A 12 -17.70 16.33 -1.41
C ARG A 12 -16.24 16.37 -0.98
N HIS A 13 -15.37 16.28 -1.94
CA HIS A 13 -13.95 16.27 -1.64
C HIS A 13 -13.53 17.54 -0.92
N ASP A 14 -14.19 18.64 -1.19
CA ASP A 14 -13.84 19.91 -0.61
C ASP A 14 -14.20 20.01 0.87
N GLU A 15 -14.99 19.06 1.36
CA GLU A 15 -15.39 19.09 2.75
C GLU A 15 -14.66 18.09 3.60
N ARG A 16 -13.74 17.36 3.01
CA ARG A 16 -13.09 16.27 3.71
C ARG A 16 -11.80 16.72 4.36
N LEU A 17 -11.64 16.39 5.62
CA LEU A 17 -10.36 16.54 6.30
C LEU A 17 -9.42 15.44 5.88
N TYR A 18 -9.94 14.28 5.48
CA TYR A 18 -9.14 13.12 5.11
C TYR A 18 -9.61 12.65 3.74
N PRO A 19 -8.87 12.95 2.68
CA PRO A 19 -9.28 12.49 1.35
C PRO A 19 -9.33 10.96 1.28
N ASP A 20 -10.24 10.45 0.47
CA ASP A 20 -10.29 9.01 0.23
C ASP A 20 -9.02 8.58 -0.47
N MET A 21 -8.47 7.45 -0.05
CA MET A 21 -7.25 6.96 -0.69
C MET A 21 -7.07 5.48 -0.49
N ILE A 22 -6.25 4.90 -1.35
CA ILE A 22 -5.92 3.49 -1.32
C ILE A 22 -4.46 3.37 -0.91
N LEU A 23 -4.21 2.62 0.15
CA LEU A 23 -2.87 2.45 0.69
C LEU A 23 -2.50 0.97 0.67
N CYS A 24 -1.21 0.70 0.59
CA CYS A 24 -0.69 -0.66 0.61
C CYS A 24 0.35 -0.77 1.71
N VAL A 25 0.25 -1.83 2.51
CA VAL A 25 1.16 -2.06 3.63
C VAL A 25 1.52 -3.53 3.69
N PRO A 26 2.81 -3.89 3.86
CA PRO A 26 3.16 -5.30 4.04
C PRO A 26 2.77 -5.73 5.43
N VAL A 27 2.20 -6.93 5.54
CA VAL A 27 1.63 -7.38 6.81
C VAL A 27 2.14 -8.77 7.18
N THR A 28 2.28 -8.98 8.48
CA THR A 28 2.56 -10.30 9.03
C THR A 28 1.24 -11.04 9.25
N SER A 29 1.34 -12.31 9.59
CA SER A 29 0.13 -13.11 9.80
C SER A 29 -0.68 -12.63 10.98
N ASP A 30 -0.09 -11.89 11.91
CA ASP A 30 -0.82 -11.38 13.07
C ASP A 30 -1.16 -9.89 12.93
N GLY A 31 -1.13 -9.35 11.71
CA GLY A 31 -1.63 -8.00 11.47
C GLY A 31 -0.68 -6.87 11.77
N GLN A 32 0.60 -7.17 11.89
CA GLN A 32 1.61 -6.15 12.14
C GLN A 32 2.25 -5.72 10.83
N VAL A 33 2.87 -4.54 10.83
CA VAL A 33 3.66 -4.11 9.68
C VAL A 33 4.84 -5.06 9.53
N ASP A 34 4.97 -5.67 8.35
CA ASP A 34 6.14 -6.50 8.06
C ASP A 34 7.28 -5.56 7.69
N PRO A 35 8.41 -5.61 8.40
CA PRO A 35 9.50 -4.66 8.13
C PRO A 35 10.21 -4.88 6.81
N ARG A 36 9.89 -5.94 6.07
CA ARG A 36 10.60 -6.30 4.84
C ARG A 36 9.75 -5.99 3.62
N TRP A 37 9.67 -4.74 3.22
CA TRP A 37 8.78 -4.34 2.13
C TRP A 37 8.85 -5.24 0.91
N GLY A 38 10.01 -5.33 0.28
CA GLY A 38 10.14 -6.08 -0.96
C GLY A 38 10.26 -7.58 -0.79
N ARG A 39 10.21 -8.06 0.44
CA ARG A 39 10.31 -9.50 0.73
C ARG A 39 9.14 -9.99 1.55
N ALA A 40 8.08 -9.22 1.61
CA ALA A 40 6.89 -9.63 2.33
C ALA A 40 6.19 -10.78 1.62
N ASP A 41 5.55 -11.64 2.37
CA ASP A 41 4.73 -12.70 1.79
C ASP A 41 3.32 -12.22 1.53
N ARG A 42 2.87 -11.22 2.25
CA ARG A 42 1.50 -10.75 2.20
C ARG A 42 1.47 -9.24 2.34
N VAL A 43 0.60 -8.61 1.60
CA VAL A 43 0.37 -7.18 1.75
C VAL A 43 -1.13 -6.95 1.91
N ALA A 44 -1.47 -5.84 2.54
CA ALA A 44 -2.86 -5.41 2.62
C ALA A 44 -3.05 -4.20 1.75
N VAL A 45 -4.17 -4.17 1.04
CA VAL A 45 -4.60 -3.00 0.29
C VAL A 45 -5.80 -2.45 1.04
N ALA A 46 -5.68 -1.23 1.51
CA ALA A 46 -6.71 -0.61 2.36
C ALA A 46 -7.35 0.55 1.63
N ASP A 47 -8.66 0.60 1.69
CA ASP A 47 -9.43 1.72 1.17
C ASP A 47 -9.86 2.55 2.37
N VAL A 48 -9.33 3.75 2.47
CA VAL A 48 -9.63 4.64 3.59
C VAL A 48 -10.60 5.71 3.10
N VAL A 49 -11.73 5.80 3.76
CA VAL A 49 -12.80 6.73 3.42
C VAL A 49 -13.19 7.47 4.69
N ASP A 50 -13.19 8.79 4.64
CA ASP A 50 -13.57 9.62 5.78
C ASP A 50 -12.72 9.32 7.02
N GLY A 51 -11.44 9.02 6.80
CA GLY A 51 -10.53 8.76 7.91
C GLY A 51 -10.66 7.39 8.54
N GLU A 52 -11.44 6.49 7.93
CA GLU A 52 -11.65 5.15 8.45
C GLU A 52 -11.37 4.13 7.37
N ILE A 53 -10.97 2.94 7.80
CA ILE A 53 -10.74 1.84 6.86
C ILE A 53 -12.09 1.29 6.43
N ALA A 54 -12.45 1.54 5.18
CA ALA A 54 -13.70 1.05 4.61
C ALA A 54 -13.56 -0.35 4.04
N ALA A 55 -12.36 -0.71 3.60
CA ALA A 55 -12.09 -2.05 3.08
C ALA A 55 -10.64 -2.41 3.35
N TRP A 56 -10.41 -3.68 3.60
CA TRP A 56 -9.08 -4.19 3.93
C TRP A 56 -8.96 -5.54 3.25
N GLN A 57 -8.08 -5.64 2.26
CA GLN A 57 -7.88 -6.86 1.51
C GLN A 57 -6.44 -7.32 1.66
N GLU A 58 -6.25 -8.51 2.21
CA GLU A 58 -4.90 -9.07 2.33
C GLU A 58 -4.66 -10.00 1.16
N ILE A 59 -3.52 -9.83 0.53
CA ILE A 59 -3.19 -10.55 -0.69
C ILE A 59 -1.85 -11.22 -0.51
N GLU A 60 -1.82 -12.51 -0.83
CA GLU A 60 -0.59 -13.29 -0.80
C GLU A 60 0.21 -12.91 -2.04
N VAL A 61 1.39 -12.35 -1.84
CA VAL A 61 2.21 -11.92 -2.97
C VAL A 61 3.49 -12.76 -3.09
N SER A 62 3.89 -13.44 -2.02
CA SER A 62 5.05 -14.33 -2.00
C SER A 62 6.33 -13.63 -2.47
N TRP A 63 6.47 -12.38 -2.11
CA TRP A 63 7.65 -11.62 -2.54
C TRP A 63 8.92 -12.14 -1.90
N SER A 64 8.82 -12.76 -0.71
CA SER A 64 10.01 -13.33 -0.09
C SER A 64 10.61 -14.41 -0.99
N ARG A 65 9.77 -15.19 -1.64
CA ARG A 65 10.22 -16.24 -2.54
C ARG A 65 10.62 -15.69 -3.90
N LEU A 66 9.87 -14.72 -4.40
CA LEU A 66 10.05 -14.22 -5.76
C LEU A 66 11.15 -13.17 -5.88
N HIS A 67 11.65 -12.67 -4.76
CA HIS A 67 12.58 -11.54 -4.74
C HIS A 67 13.81 -11.77 -5.61
N ASP A 68 14.34 -12.96 -5.61
CA ASP A 68 15.57 -13.26 -6.33
C ASP A 68 15.34 -13.96 -7.67
N GLU A 69 14.08 -14.06 -8.12
CA GLU A 69 13.77 -14.74 -9.35
C GLU A 69 13.68 -13.75 -10.50
N GLY A 70 14.14 -14.18 -11.66
CA GLY A 70 14.08 -13.39 -12.87
C GLY A 70 15.30 -12.53 -13.07
N ALA A 71 15.26 -11.72 -14.11
CA ALA A 71 16.35 -10.83 -14.46
C ALA A 71 16.49 -9.70 -13.43
N PRO A 72 17.65 -9.07 -13.36
CA PRO A 72 17.80 -7.91 -12.50
C PRO A 72 16.71 -6.88 -12.79
N GLY A 73 16.09 -6.37 -11.75
CA GLY A 73 15.00 -5.41 -11.89
C GLY A 73 13.63 -6.02 -12.06
N SER A 74 13.54 -7.34 -12.33
CA SER A 74 12.23 -7.98 -12.49
C SER A 74 11.37 -7.86 -11.26
N HIS A 75 11.98 -7.94 -10.08
CA HIS A 75 11.19 -7.88 -8.86
C HIS A 75 10.60 -6.50 -8.66
N HIS A 76 11.39 -5.46 -8.93
CA HIS A 76 10.85 -4.09 -8.82
C HIS A 76 9.68 -3.91 -9.78
N ALA A 77 9.80 -4.44 -11.00
CA ALA A 77 8.72 -4.33 -11.96
C ALA A 77 7.47 -5.08 -11.50
N ARG A 78 7.67 -6.22 -10.84
CA ARG A 78 6.56 -7.01 -10.30
C ARG A 78 5.81 -6.23 -9.23
N VAL A 79 6.55 -5.59 -8.33
CA VAL A 79 5.96 -4.79 -7.28
C VAL A 79 5.21 -3.60 -7.87
N VAL A 80 5.83 -2.92 -8.83
CA VAL A 80 5.21 -1.76 -9.48
C VAL A 80 3.90 -2.16 -10.15
N ARG A 81 3.90 -3.30 -10.84
CA ARG A 81 2.68 -3.76 -11.50
C ARG A 81 1.57 -4.00 -10.48
N PHE A 82 1.91 -4.63 -9.36
CA PHE A 82 0.94 -4.87 -8.31
C PHE A 82 0.33 -3.57 -7.83
N LEU A 83 1.18 -2.57 -7.55
CA LEU A 83 0.69 -1.30 -7.05
C LEU A 83 -0.24 -0.60 -8.05
N ARG A 84 0.09 -0.69 -9.33
CA ARG A 84 -0.76 -0.11 -10.36
C ARG A 84 -2.08 -0.83 -10.49
N GLU A 85 -2.06 -2.15 -10.46
CA GLU A 85 -3.27 -2.93 -10.62
C GLU A 85 -4.25 -2.66 -9.50
N HIS A 86 -3.75 -2.37 -8.32
CA HIS A 86 -4.60 -2.11 -7.17
C HIS A 86 -4.80 -0.61 -6.92
N GLN A 87 -4.29 0.23 -7.81
CA GLN A 87 -4.50 1.67 -7.76
C GLN A 87 -4.03 2.28 -6.44
N VAL A 88 -2.92 1.79 -5.95
CA VAL A 88 -2.35 2.24 -4.68
C VAL A 88 -1.87 3.68 -4.81
N GLU A 89 -2.18 4.49 -3.84
CA GLU A 89 -1.84 5.90 -3.83
C GLU A 89 -0.76 6.25 -2.81
N ILE A 90 -0.63 5.44 -1.76
CA ILE A 90 0.43 5.61 -0.77
C ILE A 90 0.92 4.23 -0.38
N VAL A 91 2.24 4.09 -0.31
CA VAL A 91 2.87 2.88 0.20
C VAL A 91 3.24 3.14 1.66
N VAL A 92 2.86 2.23 2.55
CA VAL A 92 3.18 2.32 3.97
C VAL A 92 4.17 1.21 4.29
N ALA A 93 5.31 1.55 4.86
CA ALA A 93 6.35 0.56 5.12
C ALA A 93 7.25 1.01 6.25
N ASN A 94 7.99 0.07 6.81
CA ASN A 94 9.02 0.40 7.79
C ASN A 94 10.27 0.92 7.06
N HIS A 95 10.80 0.12 6.15
CA HIS A 95 11.99 0.48 5.40
C HIS A 95 11.85 0.00 3.97
N ILE A 96 12.31 0.80 3.04
CA ILE A 96 12.29 0.46 1.61
C ILE A 96 13.70 0.71 1.08
N GLY A 97 14.22 -0.24 0.33
CA GLY A 97 15.56 -0.11 -0.25
C GLY A 97 15.64 1.02 -1.26
N ASP A 98 16.86 1.53 -1.47
CA ASP A 98 17.07 2.72 -2.30
C ASP A 98 16.54 2.57 -3.72
N GLY A 99 16.72 1.40 -4.32
CA GLY A 99 16.25 1.18 -5.68
C GLY A 99 14.75 1.29 -5.79
N MET A 100 14.04 0.72 -4.82
CA MET A 100 12.59 0.79 -4.82
C MET A 100 12.12 2.21 -4.50
N VAL A 101 12.83 2.91 -3.61
CA VAL A 101 12.49 4.30 -3.31
C VAL A 101 12.52 5.14 -4.59
N ARG A 102 13.58 4.96 -5.39
CA ARG A 102 13.69 5.70 -6.65
C ARG A 102 12.58 5.32 -7.62
N MET A 103 12.23 4.04 -7.66
CA MET A 103 11.17 3.57 -8.53
C MET A 103 9.84 4.21 -8.16
N LEU A 104 9.52 4.23 -6.86
CA LEU A 104 8.28 4.84 -6.38
C LEU A 104 8.26 6.32 -6.68
N ALA A 105 9.39 6.99 -6.53
CA ALA A 105 9.47 8.42 -6.84
C ALA A 105 9.18 8.68 -8.32
N THR A 106 9.71 7.81 -9.19
CA THR A 106 9.47 7.93 -10.62
C THR A 106 7.97 7.79 -10.93
N MET A 107 7.27 7.00 -10.14
CA MET A 107 5.82 6.82 -10.32
C MET A 107 5.01 7.90 -9.62
N SER A 108 5.65 8.84 -8.97
CA SER A 108 4.99 9.85 -8.15
C SER A 108 4.14 9.21 -7.05
N LEU A 109 4.65 8.13 -6.48
CA LEU A 109 3.93 7.36 -5.48
C LEU A 109 4.60 7.59 -4.12
N PRO A 110 3.96 8.37 -3.23
CA PRO A 110 4.56 8.66 -1.94
C PRO A 110 4.65 7.43 -1.06
N ALA A 111 5.66 7.41 -0.21
CA ALA A 111 5.88 6.34 0.74
C ALA A 111 5.93 6.92 2.15
N HIS A 112 5.15 6.32 3.04
CA HIS A 112 5.17 6.66 4.46
C HIS A 112 6.05 5.63 5.14
N LEU A 113 7.22 6.05 5.58
CA LEU A 113 8.24 5.13 6.13
C LEU A 113 8.27 5.19 7.64
N GLY A 114 8.92 4.20 8.23
CA GLY A 114 9.05 4.13 9.68
C GLY A 114 7.86 3.51 10.38
N ALA A 115 6.94 2.91 9.63
CA ALA A 115 5.75 2.31 10.22
C ALA A 115 6.11 1.05 10.98
N VAL A 116 5.53 0.90 12.18
CA VAL A 116 5.73 -0.27 13.03
C VAL A 116 4.42 -0.58 13.73
N GLY A 117 4.31 -1.79 14.25
CA GLY A 117 3.15 -2.19 15.04
C GLY A 117 1.96 -2.53 14.17
N SER A 118 0.76 -2.19 14.61
CA SER A 118 -0.46 -2.54 13.92
C SER A 118 -0.48 -1.98 12.51
N ALA A 119 -0.70 -2.84 11.53
CA ALA A 119 -0.76 -2.41 10.14
C ALA A 119 -1.96 -1.48 9.91
N ARG A 120 -3.09 -1.76 10.55
CA ARG A 120 -4.26 -0.91 10.41
C ARG A 120 -4.00 0.48 10.98
N ALA A 121 -3.37 0.54 12.14
CA ALA A 121 -3.04 1.83 12.74
C ALA A 121 -2.07 2.61 11.86
N ALA A 122 -1.10 1.92 11.28
CA ALA A 122 -0.11 2.58 10.42
C ALA A 122 -0.77 3.17 9.17
N VAL A 123 -1.74 2.44 8.59
CA VAL A 123 -2.46 2.93 7.43
C VAL A 123 -3.25 4.19 7.79
N LEU A 124 -3.93 4.18 8.91
CA LEU A 124 -4.69 5.35 9.32
C LEU A 124 -3.80 6.55 9.59
N GLU A 125 -2.64 6.32 10.17
CA GLU A 125 -1.69 7.39 10.40
C GLU A 125 -1.21 7.98 9.09
N ALA A 126 -0.89 7.14 8.12
CA ALA A 126 -0.41 7.60 6.82
C ALA A 126 -1.50 8.34 6.04
N ALA A 127 -2.75 8.02 6.29
CA ALA A 127 -3.87 8.62 5.57
C ALA A 127 -4.31 9.97 6.16
N SER A 128 -3.87 10.28 7.37
CA SER A 128 -4.35 11.49 8.05
C SER A 128 -3.54 12.74 7.68
#